data_b9fa3c53bd61601aca89d757bc30ad04
#
_entry.id   b9fa3c53bd61601aca89d757bc30ad04
#
_cell.length_a   1.000
_cell.length_b   1.000
_cell.length_c   1.000
_cell.angle_alpha   90.00
_cell.angle_beta   90.00
_cell.angle_gamma   90.00
#
_symmetry.space_group_name_H-M   'P 1'
#
loop_
_entity.id
_entity.type
_entity.pdbx_description
1 polymer ?
#
loop_
_entity_poly.entity_id
_entity_poly.type
_entity_poly.pdbx_seq_one_letter_code
_entity_poly.pdbx_strand_id
1 'polypeptide(L)'
;MKVLFLHGWQSVPGGVKPTYLKDHGHEVINPRPPDEDFSGAVRIAQAEFDKHQPQAVVGSSRGGAVAMNINSGDARLVLLCPAWRTWGTARTVKPDTVILHSRADDVVPFADSEELARSSGATLIEVGTDHRLADPEQLAAMLKACEAAAMTSARLDPSRHERRRGVERGIAPGHLPHPLP
;
A
#
# COMPACT_ATOMS: atom_id res chain seq x y z
N MET A 1 0.72 -8.92 -7.36
CA MET A 1 0.67 -8.67 -5.91
C MET A 1 -0.77 -8.66 -5.42
N LYS A 2 -1.00 -8.79 -4.10
CA LYS A 2 -2.32 -8.59 -3.50
C LYS A 2 -2.51 -7.13 -3.12
N VAL A 3 -3.69 -6.59 -3.44
CA VAL A 3 -4.09 -5.21 -3.13
C VAL A 3 -5.42 -5.23 -2.40
N LEU A 4 -5.50 -4.62 -1.23
CA LEU A 4 -6.76 -4.32 -0.57
C LEU A 4 -7.27 -2.98 -1.09
N PHE A 5 -8.41 -2.97 -1.78
CA PHE A 5 -9.03 -1.77 -2.31
C PHE A 5 -10.28 -1.38 -1.51
N LEU A 6 -10.25 -0.20 -0.90
CA LEU A 6 -11.31 0.37 -0.08
C LEU A 6 -11.98 1.51 -0.85
N HIS A 7 -13.21 1.27 -1.30
CA HIS A 7 -13.96 2.23 -2.12
C HIS A 7 -14.59 3.36 -1.30
N GLY A 8 -14.98 4.44 -1.99
CA GLY A 8 -15.63 5.60 -1.40
C GLY A 8 -17.07 5.34 -0.94
N TRP A 9 -17.67 6.38 -0.32
CA TRP A 9 -19.05 6.34 0.13
C TRP A 9 -20.01 6.10 -1.04
N GLN A 10 -21.05 5.30 -0.81
CA GLN A 10 -22.06 4.91 -1.81
C GLN A 10 -21.51 4.28 -3.09
N SER A 11 -20.25 3.87 -3.07
CA SER A 11 -19.65 3.08 -4.15
C SER A 11 -19.88 1.59 -3.93
N VAL A 12 -19.67 0.82 -5.00
CA VAL A 12 -19.81 -0.64 -4.98
C VAL A 12 -18.50 -1.32 -5.35
N PRO A 13 -18.27 -2.55 -4.87
CA PRO A 13 -17.17 -3.37 -5.33
C PRO A 13 -17.17 -3.56 -6.86
N GLY A 14 -16.00 -3.67 -7.46
CA GLY A 14 -15.86 -3.91 -8.90
C GLY A 14 -15.98 -2.65 -9.76
N GLY A 15 -15.86 -1.44 -9.19
CA GLY A 15 -15.74 -0.20 -9.95
C GLY A 15 -14.48 -0.12 -10.81
N VAL A 16 -14.33 0.96 -11.59
CA VAL A 16 -13.23 1.14 -12.57
C VAL A 16 -11.84 0.92 -11.98
N LYS A 17 -11.55 1.50 -10.82
CA LYS A 17 -10.22 1.42 -10.20
C LYS A 17 -9.80 0.00 -9.79
N PRO A 18 -10.60 -0.75 -9.00
CA PRO A 18 -10.24 -2.13 -8.65
C PRO A 18 -10.22 -3.04 -9.88
N THR A 19 -11.08 -2.82 -10.88
CA THR A 19 -11.05 -3.55 -12.15
C THR A 19 -9.76 -3.28 -12.91
N TYR A 20 -9.34 -2.01 -13.01
CA TYR A 20 -8.08 -1.65 -13.66
C TYR A 20 -6.88 -2.35 -13.03
N LEU A 21 -6.81 -2.43 -11.70
CA LEU A 21 -5.74 -3.17 -11.00
C LEU A 21 -5.78 -4.67 -11.34
N LYS A 22 -6.97 -5.28 -11.40
CA LYS A 22 -7.13 -6.71 -11.80
C LYS A 22 -6.66 -6.95 -13.23
N ASP A 23 -7.04 -6.08 -14.16
CA ASP A 23 -6.67 -6.18 -15.57
C ASP A 23 -5.16 -6.05 -15.78
N HIS A 24 -4.44 -5.43 -14.82
CA HIS A 24 -2.98 -5.34 -14.80
C HIS A 24 -2.31 -6.43 -13.93
N GLY A 25 -3.01 -7.54 -13.67
CA GLY A 25 -2.42 -8.74 -13.08
C GLY A 25 -2.33 -8.74 -11.56
N HIS A 26 -3.08 -7.88 -10.86
CA HIS A 26 -3.13 -7.87 -9.40
C HIS A 26 -4.31 -8.67 -8.85
N GLU A 27 -4.11 -9.38 -7.73
CA GLU A 27 -5.18 -9.94 -6.93
C GLU A 27 -5.78 -8.82 -6.07
N VAL A 28 -7.04 -8.47 -6.31
CA VAL A 28 -7.68 -7.34 -5.62
C VAL A 28 -8.76 -7.84 -4.68
N ILE A 29 -8.55 -7.61 -3.39
CA ILE A 29 -9.52 -7.78 -2.31
C ILE A 29 -10.32 -6.48 -2.23
N ASN A 30 -11.61 -6.52 -2.53
CA ASN A 30 -12.46 -5.33 -2.55
C ASN A 30 -13.76 -5.60 -1.76
N PRO A 31 -13.70 -5.51 -0.42
CA PRO A 31 -14.85 -5.74 0.44
C PRO A 31 -15.92 -4.65 0.24
N ARG A 32 -17.14 -4.94 0.69
CA ARG A 32 -18.24 -4.00 0.75
C ARG A 32 -18.53 -3.60 2.22
N PRO A 33 -17.81 -2.61 2.76
CA PRO A 33 -18.08 -2.13 4.10
C PRO A 33 -19.38 -1.32 4.14
N PRO A 34 -20.06 -1.23 5.32
CA PRO A 34 -21.26 -0.42 5.47
C PRO A 34 -20.96 1.07 5.29
N ASP A 35 -21.86 1.78 4.61
CA ASP A 35 -21.70 3.22 4.38
C ASP A 35 -21.94 4.03 5.65
N GLU A 36 -22.96 3.67 6.45
CA GLU A 36 -23.40 4.43 7.63
C GLU A 36 -22.59 4.11 8.91
N ASP A 37 -21.84 2.99 8.95
CA ASP A 37 -21.02 2.61 10.09
C ASP A 37 -19.53 2.68 9.71
N PHE A 38 -18.89 3.83 10.02
CA PHE A 38 -17.47 4.01 9.76
C PHE A 38 -16.60 3.05 10.58
N SER A 39 -16.94 2.84 11.85
CA SER A 39 -16.20 1.92 12.72
C SER A 39 -16.33 0.47 12.24
N GLY A 40 -17.52 0.08 11.77
CA GLY A 40 -17.73 -1.21 11.11
C GLY A 40 -16.93 -1.35 9.83
N ALA A 41 -16.83 -0.30 9.02
CA ALA A 41 -16.01 -0.29 7.83
C ALA A 41 -14.53 -0.50 8.16
N VAL A 42 -14.01 0.14 9.21
CA VAL A 42 -12.61 -0.06 9.67
C VAL A 42 -12.41 -1.49 10.16
N ARG A 43 -13.34 -2.06 10.95
CA ARG A 43 -13.23 -3.46 11.42
C ARG A 43 -13.22 -4.46 10.26
N ILE A 44 -14.07 -4.27 9.26
CA ILE A 44 -14.11 -5.14 8.07
C ILE A 44 -12.81 -5.01 7.27
N ALA A 45 -12.34 -3.78 7.03
CA ALA A 45 -11.09 -3.55 6.32
C ALA A 45 -9.89 -4.17 7.05
N GLN A 46 -9.83 -4.06 8.39
CA GLN A 46 -8.78 -4.69 9.19
C GLN A 46 -8.84 -6.22 9.09
N ALA A 47 -10.03 -6.82 9.22
CA ALA A 47 -10.20 -8.27 9.11
C ALA A 47 -9.77 -8.80 7.73
N GLU A 48 -10.12 -8.10 6.64
CA GLU A 48 -9.68 -8.48 5.29
C GLU A 48 -8.17 -8.28 5.12
N PHE A 49 -7.59 -7.23 5.71
CA PHE A 49 -6.15 -7.02 5.72
C PHE A 49 -5.44 -8.18 6.45
N ASP A 50 -5.88 -8.52 7.64
CA ASP A 50 -5.26 -9.56 8.48
C ASP A 50 -5.37 -10.95 7.82
N LYS A 51 -6.49 -11.22 7.16
CA LYS A 51 -6.74 -12.48 6.46
C LYS A 51 -5.89 -12.65 5.21
N HIS A 52 -5.76 -11.60 4.41
CA HIS A 52 -5.17 -11.68 3.07
C HIS A 52 -3.72 -11.20 3.00
N GLN A 53 -3.24 -10.46 3.99
CA GLN A 53 -1.89 -9.90 4.08
C GLN A 53 -1.47 -9.21 2.75
N PRO A 54 -2.20 -8.19 2.29
CA PRO A 54 -1.91 -7.52 1.02
C PRO A 54 -0.60 -6.74 1.10
N GLN A 55 0.08 -6.58 -0.03
CA GLN A 55 1.29 -5.77 -0.15
C GLN A 55 1.00 -4.27 -0.31
N ALA A 56 -0.21 -3.94 -0.74
CA ALA A 56 -0.67 -2.55 -0.82
C ALA A 56 -2.13 -2.41 -0.36
N VAL A 57 -2.44 -1.26 0.23
CA VAL A 57 -3.79 -0.81 0.55
C VAL A 57 -4.08 0.43 -0.26
N VAL A 58 -5.12 0.39 -1.08
CA VAL A 58 -5.60 1.55 -1.83
C VAL A 58 -6.92 2.01 -1.24
N GLY A 59 -7.01 3.26 -0.83
CA GLY A 59 -8.23 3.84 -0.29
C GLY A 59 -8.68 5.08 -1.08
N SER A 60 -9.93 5.11 -1.54
CA SER A 60 -10.49 6.22 -2.30
C SER A 60 -11.54 6.99 -1.48
N SER A 61 -11.40 8.29 -1.37
CA SER A 61 -12.33 9.19 -0.66
C SER A 61 -12.56 8.73 0.81
N ARG A 62 -13.80 8.38 1.19
CA ARG A 62 -14.10 7.76 2.51
C ARG A 62 -13.27 6.48 2.73
N GLY A 63 -13.06 5.66 1.69
CA GLY A 63 -12.20 4.48 1.76
C GLY A 63 -10.74 4.84 2.06
N GLY A 64 -10.29 6.02 1.66
CA GLY A 64 -8.98 6.58 2.07
C GLY A 64 -8.91 6.83 3.57
N ALA A 65 -9.97 7.41 4.14
CA ALA A 65 -10.06 7.57 5.60
C ALA A 65 -10.11 6.22 6.31
N VAL A 66 -10.83 5.21 5.79
CA VAL A 66 -10.81 3.85 6.34
C VAL A 66 -9.40 3.27 6.31
N ALA A 67 -8.69 3.39 5.19
CA ALA A 67 -7.31 2.93 5.03
C ALA A 67 -6.34 3.56 6.02
N MET A 68 -6.56 4.82 6.39
CA MET A 68 -5.77 5.53 7.41
C MET A 68 -6.04 5.03 8.85
N ASN A 69 -7.17 4.40 9.10
CA ASN A 69 -7.60 3.96 10.43
C ASN A 69 -7.42 2.46 10.68
N ILE A 70 -6.85 1.70 9.74
CA ILE A 70 -6.42 0.31 9.95
C ILE A 70 -4.91 0.25 10.27
N ASN A 71 -4.50 -0.82 10.93
CA ASN A 71 -3.09 -1.16 11.03
C ASN A 71 -2.65 -1.89 9.75
N SER A 72 -2.05 -1.15 8.82
CA SER A 72 -1.61 -1.70 7.53
C SER A 72 -0.18 -2.26 7.56
N GLY A 73 0.46 -2.37 8.72
CA GLY A 73 1.81 -2.93 8.85
C GLY A 73 2.79 -2.35 7.83
N ASP A 74 3.52 -3.21 7.15
CA ASP A 74 4.49 -2.83 6.10
C ASP A 74 3.85 -2.65 4.71
N ALA A 75 2.53 -2.93 4.57
CA ALA A 75 1.85 -2.74 3.30
C ALA A 75 1.85 -1.26 2.89
N ARG A 76 2.13 -0.99 1.63
CA ARG A 76 2.12 0.38 1.12
C ARG A 76 0.73 0.98 1.13
N LEU A 77 0.65 2.25 1.50
CA LEU A 77 -0.58 2.99 1.50
C LEU A 77 -0.66 3.91 0.28
N VAL A 78 -1.71 3.76 -0.52
CA VAL A 78 -2.01 4.63 -1.67
C VAL A 78 -3.39 5.24 -1.45
N LEU A 79 -3.44 6.55 -1.33
CA LEU A 79 -4.66 7.28 -1.01
C LEU A 79 -5.12 8.13 -2.21
N LEU A 80 -6.38 8.03 -2.55
CA LEU A 80 -7.00 8.76 -3.66
C LEU A 80 -8.02 9.74 -3.07
N CYS A 81 -7.74 11.05 -3.13
CA CYS A 81 -8.61 12.10 -2.58
C CYS A 81 -9.13 11.76 -1.16
N PRO A 82 -8.29 11.44 -0.16
CA PRO A 82 -8.74 10.89 1.12
C PRO A 82 -9.58 11.88 1.92
N ALA A 83 -10.80 11.48 2.30
CA ALA A 83 -11.74 12.31 3.06
C ALA A 83 -11.49 12.22 4.59
N TRP A 84 -10.24 12.30 5.01
CA TRP A 84 -9.79 12.06 6.38
C TRP A 84 -10.25 13.09 7.40
N ARG A 85 -10.54 14.32 6.98
CA ARG A 85 -11.09 15.33 7.88
C ARG A 85 -12.55 15.06 8.26
N THR A 86 -13.28 14.42 7.35
CA THR A 86 -14.69 14.11 7.54
C THR A 86 -14.88 12.81 8.31
N TRP A 87 -13.97 11.82 8.11
CA TRP A 87 -14.13 10.47 8.60
C TRP A 87 -12.94 10.02 9.47
N GLY A 88 -13.26 9.32 10.55
CA GLY A 88 -12.25 8.70 11.42
C GLY A 88 -11.45 9.67 12.27
N THR A 89 -10.42 9.15 12.92
CA THR A 89 -9.59 9.87 13.89
C THR A 89 -8.13 10.02 13.49
N ALA A 90 -7.66 9.24 12.51
CA ALA A 90 -6.28 9.33 12.01
C ALA A 90 -6.02 10.71 11.39
N ARG A 91 -4.88 11.30 11.72
CA ARG A 91 -4.46 12.63 11.26
C ARG A 91 -3.09 12.63 10.57
N THR A 92 -2.45 11.49 10.56
CA THR A 92 -1.15 11.25 9.90
C THR A 92 -1.15 9.89 9.22
N VAL A 93 -0.22 9.69 8.31
CA VAL A 93 0.03 8.41 7.62
C VAL A 93 1.51 8.07 7.67
N LYS A 94 1.88 6.90 7.18
CA LYS A 94 3.29 6.51 7.04
C LYS A 94 4.00 7.43 6.04
N PRO A 95 5.30 7.74 6.25
CA PRO A 95 6.03 8.65 5.35
C PRO A 95 6.15 8.14 3.90
N ASP A 96 6.12 6.82 3.69
CA ASP A 96 6.15 6.19 2.37
C ASP A 96 4.79 6.14 1.65
N THR A 97 3.75 6.73 2.25
CA THR A 97 2.41 6.83 1.64
C THR A 97 2.44 7.71 0.40
N VAL A 98 1.74 7.27 -0.64
CA VAL A 98 1.47 8.08 -1.84
C VAL A 98 0.03 8.56 -1.82
N ILE A 99 -0.17 9.86 -2.00
CA ILE A 99 -1.47 10.51 -2.09
C ILE A 99 -1.64 11.03 -3.52
N LEU A 100 -2.71 10.61 -4.20
CA LEU A 100 -3.11 11.11 -5.50
C LEU A 100 -4.34 11.99 -5.32
N HIS A 101 -4.31 13.24 -5.79
CA HIS A 101 -5.42 14.15 -5.62
C HIS A 101 -5.49 15.16 -6.77
N SER A 102 -6.70 15.50 -7.19
CA SER A 102 -6.96 16.54 -8.16
C SER A 102 -7.10 17.90 -7.48
N ARG A 103 -6.42 18.92 -8.00
CA ARG A 103 -6.62 20.30 -7.53
C ARG A 103 -8.02 20.83 -7.85
N ALA A 104 -8.69 20.25 -8.83
CA ALA A 104 -10.06 20.58 -9.22
C ALA A 104 -11.13 19.67 -8.55
N ASP A 105 -10.75 18.98 -7.47
CA ASP A 105 -11.67 18.19 -6.66
C ASP A 105 -12.69 19.11 -5.96
N ASP A 106 -13.97 18.91 -6.25
CA ASP A 106 -15.10 19.68 -5.70
C ASP A 106 -15.78 19.02 -4.50
N VAL A 107 -15.29 17.83 -4.08
CA VAL A 107 -15.84 17.04 -2.97
C VAL A 107 -14.92 17.08 -1.76
N VAL A 108 -13.63 16.85 -1.94
CA VAL A 108 -12.60 16.89 -0.90
C VAL A 108 -11.58 17.97 -1.25
N PRO A 109 -11.39 18.98 -0.38
CA PRO A 109 -10.42 20.05 -0.66
C PRO A 109 -9.01 19.51 -0.86
N PHE A 110 -8.34 19.91 -1.94
CA PHE A 110 -6.94 19.55 -2.22
C PHE A 110 -6.00 19.91 -1.06
N ALA A 111 -6.28 21.05 -0.39
CA ALA A 111 -5.54 21.51 0.79
C ALA A 111 -5.48 20.49 1.93
N ASP A 112 -6.49 19.62 2.05
CA ASP A 112 -6.49 18.54 3.06
C ASP A 112 -5.37 17.52 2.78
N SER A 113 -5.13 17.20 1.51
CA SER A 113 -4.03 16.33 1.12
C SER A 113 -2.67 17.01 1.21
N GLU A 114 -2.59 18.32 0.94
CA GLU A 114 -1.36 19.09 1.16
C GLU A 114 -0.96 19.08 2.64
N GLU A 115 -1.92 19.26 3.55
CA GLU A 115 -1.67 19.21 4.99
C GLU A 115 -1.27 17.81 5.44
N LEU A 116 -2.00 16.77 4.99
CA LEU A 116 -1.70 15.38 5.33
C LEU A 116 -0.30 14.97 4.86
N ALA A 117 0.07 15.31 3.63
CA ALA A 117 1.40 15.04 3.08
C ALA A 117 2.50 15.74 3.88
N ARG A 118 2.33 17.02 4.16
CA ARG A 118 3.31 17.84 4.91
C ARG A 118 3.49 17.32 6.34
N SER A 119 2.40 17.00 7.05
CA SER A 119 2.45 16.54 8.44
C SER A 119 3.00 15.14 8.59
N SER A 120 2.93 14.33 7.55
CA SER A 120 3.32 12.91 7.56
C SER A 120 4.62 12.61 6.82
N GLY A 121 5.15 13.54 6.03
CA GLY A 121 6.25 13.29 5.11
C GLY A 121 5.86 12.39 3.93
N ALA A 122 4.56 12.30 3.63
CA ALA A 122 4.04 11.51 2.53
C ALA A 122 4.24 12.21 1.17
N THR A 123 4.22 11.45 0.08
CA THR A 123 4.32 11.98 -1.28
C THR A 123 2.94 12.35 -1.79
N LEU A 124 2.71 13.63 -2.11
CA LEU A 124 1.51 14.10 -2.80
C LEU A 124 1.80 14.25 -4.30
N ILE A 125 0.96 13.63 -5.11
CA ILE A 125 0.98 13.72 -6.58
C ILE A 125 -0.32 14.38 -7.01
N GLU A 126 -0.20 15.56 -7.61
CA GLU A 126 -1.34 16.23 -8.26
C GLU A 126 -1.65 15.52 -9.57
N VAL A 127 -2.88 15.03 -9.72
CA VAL A 127 -3.31 14.28 -10.89
C VAL A 127 -4.83 14.38 -11.07
N GLY A 128 -5.26 14.49 -12.33
CA GLY A 128 -6.67 14.49 -12.67
C GLY A 128 -7.36 15.83 -12.60
N THR A 129 -8.65 15.82 -12.95
CA THR A 129 -9.48 17.01 -13.12
C THR A 129 -10.76 16.96 -12.29
N ASP A 130 -10.97 15.89 -11.51
CA ASP A 130 -12.17 15.70 -10.67
C ASP A 130 -11.88 14.82 -9.44
N HIS A 131 -12.90 14.63 -8.58
CA HIS A 131 -12.86 13.76 -7.42
C HIS A 131 -12.74 12.26 -7.77
N ARG A 132 -13.21 11.87 -8.94
CA ARG A 132 -13.34 10.45 -9.30
C ARG A 132 -12.00 9.79 -9.57
N LEU A 133 -11.03 10.53 -10.11
CA LEU A 133 -9.72 10.00 -10.51
C LEU A 133 -9.87 8.68 -11.31
N ALA A 134 -10.67 8.69 -12.37
CA ALA A 134 -11.05 7.49 -13.12
C ALA A 134 -10.59 7.50 -14.60
N ASP A 135 -9.92 8.57 -15.05
CA ASP A 135 -9.36 8.64 -16.38
C ASP A 135 -8.06 7.82 -16.50
N PRO A 136 -7.64 7.45 -17.71
CA PRO A 136 -6.49 6.57 -17.92
C PRO A 136 -5.19 7.03 -17.22
N GLU A 137 -4.92 8.33 -17.20
CA GLU A 137 -3.72 8.89 -16.56
C GLU A 137 -3.72 8.66 -15.04
N GLN A 138 -4.87 8.90 -14.39
CA GLN A 138 -5.00 8.71 -12.95
C GLN A 138 -4.96 7.25 -12.56
N LEU A 139 -5.57 6.38 -13.37
CA LEU A 139 -5.53 4.94 -13.17
C LEU A 139 -4.09 4.41 -13.32
N ALA A 140 -3.34 4.90 -14.29
CA ALA A 140 -1.93 4.55 -14.47
C ALA A 140 -1.06 5.07 -13.32
N ALA A 141 -1.33 6.28 -12.80
CA ALA A 141 -0.63 6.83 -11.63
C ALA A 141 -0.90 5.99 -10.36
N MET A 142 -2.14 5.56 -10.14
CA MET A 142 -2.52 4.65 -9.05
C MET A 142 -1.78 3.31 -9.15
N LEU A 143 -1.77 2.69 -10.33
CA LEU A 143 -1.06 1.44 -10.59
C LEU A 143 0.43 1.57 -10.28
N LYS A 144 1.07 2.60 -10.82
CA LYS A 144 2.48 2.90 -10.57
C LYS A 144 2.79 3.10 -9.09
N ALA A 145 1.91 3.79 -8.36
CA ALA A 145 2.06 3.97 -6.91
C ALA A 145 1.98 2.63 -6.16
N CYS A 146 1.12 1.71 -6.56
CA CYS A 146 1.04 0.37 -6.00
C CYS A 146 2.30 -0.45 -6.30
N GLU A 147 2.77 -0.44 -7.54
CA GLU A 147 3.90 -1.26 -8.00
C GLU A 147 5.24 -0.80 -7.44
N ALA A 148 5.44 0.50 -7.23
CA ALA A 148 6.65 1.04 -6.60
C ALA A 148 6.92 0.42 -5.22
N ALA A 149 5.88 0.01 -4.49
CA ALA A 149 5.97 -0.69 -3.22
C ALA A 149 6.63 -2.07 -3.34
N ALA A 150 6.25 -2.84 -4.35
CA ALA A 150 6.78 -4.19 -4.57
C ALA A 150 8.29 -4.15 -4.83
N MET A 151 8.79 -3.12 -5.51
CA MET A 151 10.22 -2.93 -5.79
C MET A 151 11.04 -2.61 -4.54
N THR A 152 10.47 -1.89 -3.58
CA THR A 152 11.16 -1.53 -2.32
C THR A 152 11.28 -2.73 -1.40
N SER A 153 10.24 -3.55 -1.29
CA SER A 153 10.25 -4.78 -0.47
C SER A 153 11.27 -5.81 -0.98
N ALA A 154 11.44 -5.94 -2.30
CA ALA A 154 12.39 -6.87 -2.90
C ALA A 154 13.87 -6.46 -2.69
N ARG A 155 14.15 -5.17 -2.42
CA ARG A 155 15.51 -4.67 -2.19
C ARG A 155 15.98 -4.80 -0.73
N LEU A 156 15.11 -5.09 0.21
CA LEU A 156 15.41 -5.14 1.65
C LEU A 156 15.50 -6.56 2.22
N ASP A 157 15.68 -7.61 1.39
CA ASP A 157 16.03 -8.94 1.89
C ASP A 157 17.57 -9.14 1.86
N PRO A 158 18.29 -8.81 2.95
CA PRO A 158 19.74 -9.01 3.04
C PRO A 158 20.11 -10.49 3.20
N SER A 159 19.15 -11.38 3.43
CA SER A 159 19.43 -12.79 3.72
C SER A 159 19.81 -13.62 2.48
N ARG A 160 19.71 -13.04 1.27
CA ARG A 160 20.09 -13.75 0.03
C ARG A 160 21.57 -13.73 -0.32
N HIS A 161 22.37 -12.87 0.34
CA HIS A 161 23.81 -12.73 -0.01
C HIS A 161 24.76 -13.58 0.83
N GLU A 162 24.33 -14.16 1.93
CA GLU A 162 25.24 -14.95 2.79
C GLU A 162 25.33 -16.46 2.49
N ARG A 163 24.45 -17.00 1.63
CA ARG A 163 24.45 -18.45 1.35
C ARG A 163 25.37 -18.89 0.21
N ARG A 164 26.17 -17.99 -0.40
CA ARG A 164 27.10 -18.33 -1.47
C ARG A 164 28.59 -18.24 -1.13
N ARG A 165 28.97 -17.99 0.12
CA ARG A 165 30.38 -17.90 0.53
C ARG A 165 30.83 -18.97 1.56
N GLY A 166 30.15 -20.08 1.66
CA GLY A 166 30.39 -21.13 2.67
C GLY A 166 30.84 -22.48 2.12
N VAL A 167 31.41 -22.58 0.91
CA VAL A 167 32.00 -23.83 0.41
C VAL A 167 33.26 -23.47 -0.38
N GLU A 168 34.36 -23.27 0.30
CA GLU A 168 35.73 -23.47 -0.18
C GLU A 168 36.75 -22.97 0.84
N ARG A 169 37.14 -23.86 1.75
CA ARG A 169 38.42 -23.92 2.51
C ARG A 169 38.29 -25.14 3.43
N GLY A 170 39.11 -26.10 3.39
CA GLY A 170 40.44 -26.33 2.94
C GLY A 170 40.82 -27.71 3.43
N ILE A 171 41.33 -28.53 2.57
CA ILE A 171 41.99 -29.77 2.89
C ILE A 171 43.42 -29.41 3.25
N ALA A 172 43.81 -29.66 4.49
CA ALA A 172 45.23 -29.63 4.89
C ALA A 172 45.71 -31.05 5.10
N PRO A 173 46.93 -31.41 4.67
CA PRO A 173 47.45 -32.77 4.66
C PRO A 173 47.97 -33.23 6.04
N GLY A 174 47.81 -34.51 6.25
CA GLY A 174 48.13 -35.21 7.46
C GLY A 174 49.58 -35.19 7.92
N HIS A 175 49.72 -35.32 9.23
CA HIS A 175 50.98 -35.60 9.88
C HIS A 175 50.93 -37.03 10.44
N LEU A 176 51.85 -37.88 10.00
CA LEU A 176 52.08 -39.25 10.52
C LEU A 176 52.82 -39.21 11.85
N PRO A 177 52.50 -40.03 12.82
CA PRO A 177 53.35 -40.19 14.02
C PRO A 177 54.43 -41.24 13.81
N HIS A 178 55.64 -40.90 14.27
CA HIS A 178 56.76 -41.83 14.42
C HIS A 178 56.61 -42.70 15.68
N PRO A 179 57.12 -43.95 15.65
CA PRO A 179 57.11 -44.83 16.82
C PRO A 179 58.29 -44.53 17.77
N LEU A 180 58.02 -44.76 19.03
CA LEU A 180 59.03 -44.75 20.12
C LEU A 180 59.71 -46.10 20.33
N PRO A 181 60.91 -46.15 20.94
CA PRO A 181 61.59 -47.39 21.27
C PRO A 181 60.95 -48.11 22.42
#